data_5fbbb774bf58684a930060b24ed09281
#
_entry.id   5fbbb774bf58684a930060b24ed09281
#
_cell.length_a   1.000
_cell.length_b   1.000
_cell.length_c   1.000
_cell.angle_alpha   90.00
_cell.angle_beta   90.00
_cell.angle_gamma   90.00
#
_symmetry.space_group_name_H-M   'P 1'
#
loop_
_entity.id
_entity.type
_entity.pdbx_description
1 polymer ?
#
loop_
_entity_poly.entity_id
_entity_poly.type
_entity_poly.pdbx_seq_one_letter_code
_entity_poly.pdbx_strand_id
1 'polypeptide(L)'
;MFQSLENSFITDPLGNQGSVKSMYDKLVNGYKIFNAMDFLSFNNPLFNTSNWNKAIEKHNNNSRELVSNFINLVNAESKKSKTIVFVAGRCYPMMAREAHLLKKKGYKTFLINMESFNQNDMELLAGSFDEIIQNCLFFPFLKKILNSITPTFYHVQSWMWNYSMGKFIIENKGISKVINEFYDVTGMYADSEKLKLNFWDQIVDLDLDCEKFIFENSDGIIHRYKQDIFLKYSKKYCSTKNIFEFQQYPLTFHQKINKSKRRLVYCGTMIGPNDEKHPRKLFPTAGMSEAFELLISQDFEINVYLALNGSMKISDFNKWIFELKEKHPSHFRIHNTLPISKLVEEMSHYDFALNLSVIDKKNSYLSDYTFEGGMGTKQYTYLEAGLPIITNKEYSYMSDLVENNKIGLSLNSNQISNTKKLVENLNIYELKNNVKKFYDENNIWKKGKELEKFYSSLE
;
A
#
# COMPACT_ATOMS: atom_id res chain seq x y z
N MET A 1 9.98 -28.90 -6.92
CA MET A 1 9.49 -27.82 -7.75
C MET A 1 10.64 -27.03 -8.36
N PHE A 2 11.50 -26.41 -7.55
CA PHE A 2 12.57 -25.57 -8.10
C PHE A 2 13.59 -26.29 -8.97
N GLN A 3 13.97 -27.54 -8.68
CA GLN A 3 14.89 -28.30 -9.51
C GLN A 3 14.36 -28.62 -10.92
N SER A 4 13.05 -28.86 -11.08
CA SER A 4 12.44 -29.09 -12.39
C SER A 4 12.26 -27.81 -13.22
N LEU A 5 12.27 -26.66 -12.58
CA LEU A 5 12.15 -25.35 -13.19
C LEU A 5 13.49 -24.61 -13.35
N GLU A 6 14.56 -25.15 -12.74
CA GLU A 6 15.91 -24.54 -12.79
C GLU A 6 16.41 -24.32 -14.22
N ASN A 7 16.02 -25.19 -15.16
CA ASN A 7 16.41 -25.11 -16.56
C ASN A 7 15.38 -24.40 -17.46
N SER A 8 14.28 -23.95 -16.91
CA SER A 8 13.26 -23.19 -17.64
C SER A 8 13.65 -21.72 -17.65
N PHE A 9 13.76 -21.14 -18.85
CA PHE A 9 13.98 -19.71 -19.01
C PHE A 9 12.62 -19.04 -19.20
N ILE A 10 12.39 -18.04 -18.38
CA ILE A 10 11.21 -17.17 -18.46
C ILE A 10 11.66 -15.72 -18.46
N THR A 11 10.84 -14.85 -19.01
CA THR A 11 11.04 -13.42 -18.91
C THR A 11 10.39 -12.95 -17.61
N ASP A 12 11.16 -12.31 -16.73
CA ASP A 12 10.62 -11.78 -15.49
C ASP A 12 9.74 -10.54 -15.77
N PRO A 13 8.92 -10.11 -14.80
CA PRO A 13 8.07 -8.93 -14.95
C PRO A 13 8.82 -7.63 -15.27
N LEU A 14 10.13 -7.67 -15.19
CA LEU A 14 11.05 -6.57 -15.44
C LEU A 14 11.77 -6.72 -16.78
N GLY A 15 11.37 -7.70 -17.60
CA GLY A 15 11.94 -7.95 -18.92
C GLY A 15 13.25 -8.73 -18.93
N ASN A 16 13.75 -9.19 -17.76
CA ASN A 16 15.00 -9.97 -17.73
C ASN A 16 14.70 -11.44 -18.01
N GLN A 17 15.53 -12.06 -18.85
CA GLN A 17 15.54 -13.51 -19.03
C GLN A 17 16.42 -14.17 -17.98
N GLY A 18 15.93 -15.23 -17.36
CA GLY A 18 16.66 -15.97 -16.37
C GLY A 18 16.07 -17.32 -16.03
N SER A 19 16.78 -18.13 -15.27
CA SER A 19 16.20 -19.37 -14.74
C SER A 19 15.12 -19.01 -13.73
N VAL A 20 14.08 -19.86 -13.64
CA VAL A 20 13.00 -19.68 -12.64
C VAL A 20 13.54 -19.54 -11.23
N LYS A 21 14.64 -20.25 -10.89
CA LYS A 21 15.31 -20.11 -9.60
C LYS A 21 15.92 -18.72 -9.39
N SER A 22 16.68 -18.23 -10.39
CA SER A 22 17.27 -16.88 -10.32
C SER A 22 16.20 -15.81 -10.22
N MET A 23 15.08 -16.00 -10.87
CA MET A 23 13.94 -15.08 -10.80
C MET A 23 13.21 -15.20 -9.48
N TYR A 24 13.01 -16.41 -8.96
CA TYR A 24 12.45 -16.63 -7.64
C TYR A 24 13.29 -15.93 -6.56
N ASP A 25 14.62 -16.08 -6.60
CA ASP A 25 15.51 -15.41 -5.66
C ASP A 25 15.44 -13.87 -5.79
N LYS A 26 15.24 -13.35 -6.99
CA LYS A 26 14.98 -11.91 -7.25
C LYS A 26 13.57 -11.49 -6.86
N LEU A 27 12.57 -12.36 -7.02
CA LEU A 27 11.17 -12.13 -6.75
C LEU A 27 10.81 -12.32 -5.26
N VAL A 28 11.62 -13.05 -4.50
CA VAL A 28 11.50 -13.11 -3.02
C VAL A 28 11.63 -11.73 -2.39
N ASN A 29 12.29 -10.79 -3.08
CA ASN A 29 12.26 -9.38 -2.72
C ASN A 29 11.00 -8.65 -3.22
N GLY A 30 10.17 -9.29 -4.04
CA GLY A 30 8.90 -8.78 -4.58
C GLY A 30 7.73 -9.67 -4.17
N TYR A 31 7.34 -9.59 -2.90
CA TYR A 31 6.25 -10.35 -2.28
C TYR A 31 5.01 -10.56 -3.17
N LYS A 32 4.60 -9.56 -3.91
CA LYS A 32 3.39 -9.57 -4.74
C LYS A 32 3.41 -10.66 -5.82
N ILE A 33 4.54 -10.80 -6.49
CA ILE A 33 4.72 -11.80 -7.55
C ILE A 33 4.89 -13.19 -6.96
N PHE A 34 5.49 -13.30 -5.78
CA PHE A 34 5.64 -14.56 -5.07
C PHE A 34 4.29 -15.23 -4.80
N ASN A 35 3.29 -14.49 -4.31
CA ASN A 35 1.96 -15.07 -4.06
C ASN A 35 1.25 -15.51 -5.33
N ALA A 36 1.36 -14.76 -6.42
CA ALA A 36 0.81 -15.19 -7.69
C ALA A 36 1.47 -16.48 -8.19
N MET A 37 2.81 -16.58 -8.08
CA MET A 37 3.56 -17.79 -8.43
C MET A 37 3.22 -18.98 -7.52
N ASP A 38 3.05 -18.75 -6.23
CA ASP A 38 2.65 -19.76 -5.25
C ASP A 38 1.23 -20.28 -5.54
N PHE A 39 0.31 -19.39 -5.87
CA PHE A 39 -1.05 -19.74 -6.28
C PHE A 39 -1.07 -20.56 -7.56
N LEU A 40 -0.33 -20.17 -8.59
CA LEU A 40 -0.18 -20.93 -9.82
C LEU A 40 0.39 -22.32 -9.54
N SER A 41 1.43 -22.40 -8.70
CA SER A 41 2.06 -23.65 -8.30
C SER A 41 1.10 -24.58 -7.57
N PHE A 42 0.32 -24.04 -6.65
CA PHE A 42 -0.62 -24.79 -5.85
C PHE A 42 -1.78 -25.36 -6.67
N ASN A 43 -2.27 -24.61 -7.63
CA ASN A 43 -3.40 -25.00 -8.47
C ASN A 43 -2.99 -25.74 -9.75
N ASN A 44 -1.70 -25.79 -10.08
CA ASN A 44 -1.19 -26.48 -11.26
C ASN A 44 -0.51 -27.81 -10.87
N PRO A 45 -1.05 -28.98 -11.29
CA PRO A 45 -0.46 -30.30 -10.97
C PRO A 45 0.99 -30.45 -11.39
N LEU A 46 1.44 -29.74 -12.44
CA LEU A 46 2.83 -29.79 -12.92
C LEU A 46 3.84 -29.23 -11.90
N PHE A 47 3.39 -28.40 -10.98
CA PHE A 47 4.22 -27.80 -9.95
C PHE A 47 4.20 -28.57 -8.63
N ASN A 48 3.38 -29.62 -8.50
CA ASN A 48 3.27 -30.43 -7.29
C ASN A 48 4.39 -31.48 -7.22
N THR A 49 5.61 -31.03 -6.96
CA THR A 49 6.82 -31.89 -6.88
C THR A 49 7.12 -32.32 -5.46
N SER A 50 7.91 -33.42 -5.31
CA SER A 50 8.34 -33.92 -3.99
C SER A 50 9.13 -32.88 -3.19
N ASN A 51 9.87 -32.00 -3.85
CA ASN A 51 10.66 -30.95 -3.17
C ASN A 51 9.76 -29.84 -2.63
N TRP A 52 8.71 -29.48 -3.34
CA TRP A 52 7.70 -28.55 -2.89
C TRP A 52 6.98 -29.07 -1.65
N ASN A 53 6.54 -30.31 -1.69
CA ASN A 53 5.89 -30.97 -0.56
C ASN A 53 6.81 -31.04 0.67
N LYS A 54 8.09 -31.34 0.50
CA LYS A 54 9.09 -31.32 1.59
C LYS A 54 9.29 -29.91 2.17
N ALA A 55 9.30 -28.87 1.32
CA ALA A 55 9.43 -27.50 1.78
C ALA A 55 8.21 -27.06 2.61
N ILE A 56 7.00 -27.44 2.16
CA ILE A 56 5.76 -27.21 2.88
C ILE A 56 5.77 -27.96 4.23
N GLU A 57 6.17 -29.24 4.24
CA GLU A 57 6.24 -30.04 5.43
C GLU A 57 7.21 -29.45 6.45
N LYS A 58 8.41 -29.09 6.02
CA LYS A 58 9.41 -28.41 6.86
C LYS A 58 8.86 -27.11 7.44
N HIS A 59 8.21 -26.28 6.65
CA HIS A 59 7.61 -25.03 7.10
C HIS A 59 6.49 -25.30 8.13
N ASN A 60 5.60 -26.24 7.85
CA ASN A 60 4.54 -26.64 8.77
C ASN A 60 5.07 -27.16 10.11
N ASN A 61 6.14 -27.94 10.10
CA ASN A 61 6.72 -28.48 11.34
C ASN A 61 7.35 -27.36 12.19
N ASN A 62 8.07 -26.45 11.57
CA ASN A 62 8.69 -25.31 12.28
C ASN A 62 7.66 -24.34 12.88
N SER A 63 6.48 -24.26 12.32
CA SER A 63 5.43 -23.31 12.73
C SER A 63 4.28 -23.97 13.48
N ARG A 64 4.35 -25.27 13.74
CA ARG A 64 3.22 -26.08 14.23
C ARG A 64 2.61 -25.56 15.53
N GLU A 65 3.44 -25.23 16.50
CA GLU A 65 2.98 -24.75 17.81
C GLU A 65 2.33 -23.36 17.70
N LEU A 66 2.98 -22.44 17.01
CA LEU A 66 2.46 -21.08 16.79
C LEU A 66 1.11 -21.11 16.09
N VAL A 67 0.99 -21.93 15.05
CA VAL A 67 -0.28 -22.08 14.30
C VAL A 67 -1.36 -22.69 15.18
N SER A 68 -1.04 -23.72 15.98
CA SER A 68 -2.01 -24.36 16.86
C SER A 68 -2.51 -23.38 17.93
N ASN A 69 -1.63 -22.59 18.52
CA ASN A 69 -1.98 -21.56 19.49
C ASN A 69 -2.88 -20.49 18.88
N PHE A 70 -2.52 -19.98 17.68
CA PHE A 70 -3.32 -19.02 16.95
C PHE A 70 -4.73 -19.56 16.65
N ILE A 71 -4.85 -20.78 16.10
CA ILE A 71 -6.12 -21.44 15.81
C ILE A 71 -6.98 -21.57 17.07
N ASN A 72 -6.40 -22.05 18.16
CA ASN A 72 -7.11 -22.23 19.42
C ASN A 72 -7.64 -20.89 19.96
N LEU A 73 -6.84 -19.84 19.89
CA LEU A 73 -7.22 -18.51 20.37
C LEU A 73 -8.34 -17.91 19.53
N VAL A 74 -8.22 -17.93 18.19
CA VAL A 74 -9.27 -17.44 17.30
C VAL A 74 -10.59 -18.17 17.56
N ASN A 75 -10.56 -19.51 17.66
CA ASN A 75 -11.76 -20.29 17.89
C ASN A 75 -12.37 -20.07 19.29
N ALA A 76 -11.54 -19.88 20.31
CA ALA A 76 -12.02 -19.57 21.66
C ALA A 76 -12.73 -18.20 21.72
N GLU A 77 -12.16 -17.19 21.05
CA GLU A 77 -12.73 -15.85 21.02
C GLU A 77 -13.96 -15.76 20.10
N SER A 78 -13.98 -16.50 18.99
CA SER A 78 -15.15 -16.52 18.06
C SER A 78 -16.44 -17.05 18.70
N LYS A 79 -16.33 -17.81 19.79
CA LYS A 79 -17.48 -18.28 20.57
C LYS A 79 -18.06 -17.23 21.51
N LYS A 80 -17.32 -16.17 21.82
CA LYS A 80 -17.67 -15.18 22.85
C LYS A 80 -17.91 -13.78 22.28
N SER A 81 -17.30 -13.46 21.16
CA SER A 81 -17.31 -12.11 20.60
C SER A 81 -17.17 -12.14 19.07
N LYS A 82 -17.46 -11.01 18.45
CA LYS A 82 -17.21 -10.82 17.02
C LYS A 82 -15.70 -10.77 16.78
N THR A 83 -15.24 -11.60 15.86
CA THR A 83 -13.83 -11.76 15.53
C THR A 83 -13.55 -11.35 14.10
N ILE A 84 -12.44 -10.68 13.89
CA ILE A 84 -11.92 -10.30 12.57
C ILE A 84 -10.51 -10.88 12.42
N VAL A 85 -10.32 -11.69 11.41
CA VAL A 85 -9.00 -12.15 11.02
C VAL A 85 -8.56 -11.32 9.80
N PHE A 86 -7.64 -10.42 10.03
CA PHE A 86 -6.98 -9.67 8.98
C PHE A 86 -5.95 -10.55 8.28
N VAL A 87 -5.93 -10.50 6.96
CA VAL A 87 -4.96 -11.24 6.15
C VAL A 87 -4.25 -10.26 5.22
N ALA A 88 -2.97 -10.16 5.36
CA ALA A 88 -2.17 -9.24 4.60
C ALA A 88 -0.92 -9.92 4.04
N GLY A 89 -0.51 -9.46 2.90
CA GLY A 89 0.81 -9.70 2.41
C GLY A 89 1.84 -9.20 3.38
N ARG A 90 1.83 -7.91 3.50
CA ARG A 90 2.48 -7.14 4.56
C ARG A 90 1.44 -6.17 5.11
N CYS A 91 1.19 -6.23 6.40
CA CYS A 91 0.23 -5.33 7.02
C CYS A 91 0.76 -3.88 6.96
N TYR A 92 0.04 -3.05 6.24
CA TYR A 92 0.35 -1.61 6.15
C TYR A 92 -0.30 -0.82 7.29
N PRO A 93 0.21 0.39 7.58
CA PRO A 93 -0.31 1.24 8.65
C PRO A 93 -1.82 1.48 8.59
N MET A 94 -2.41 1.51 7.41
CA MET A 94 -3.86 1.70 7.24
C MET A 94 -4.64 0.55 7.87
N MET A 95 -4.39 -0.69 7.46
CA MET A 95 -5.03 -1.88 8.01
C MET A 95 -4.81 -2.00 9.53
N ALA A 96 -3.61 -1.70 10.01
CA ALA A 96 -3.32 -1.72 11.44
C ALA A 96 -4.14 -0.67 12.23
N ARG A 97 -4.36 0.51 11.65
CA ARG A 97 -5.22 1.56 12.24
C ARG A 97 -6.69 1.13 12.28
N GLU A 98 -7.17 0.49 11.22
CA GLU A 98 -8.52 -0.06 11.17
C GLU A 98 -8.70 -1.16 12.22
N ALA A 99 -7.76 -2.08 12.32
CA ALA A 99 -7.75 -3.12 13.35
C ALA A 99 -7.74 -2.51 14.76
N HIS A 100 -6.89 -1.50 15.00
CA HIS A 100 -6.85 -0.78 16.27
C HIS A 100 -8.20 -0.15 16.63
N LEU A 101 -8.83 0.50 15.67
CA LEU A 101 -10.14 1.10 15.84
C LEU A 101 -11.20 0.06 16.18
N LEU A 102 -11.30 -1.02 15.37
CA LEU A 102 -12.29 -2.08 15.56
C LEU A 102 -12.07 -2.82 16.89
N LYS A 103 -10.82 -3.02 17.30
CA LYS A 103 -10.49 -3.55 18.63
C LYS A 103 -11.03 -2.65 19.75
N LYS A 104 -10.88 -1.33 19.63
CA LYS A 104 -11.48 -0.36 20.58
C LYS A 104 -13.01 -0.37 20.58
N LYS A 105 -13.63 -0.87 19.52
CA LYS A 105 -15.08 -1.06 19.39
C LYS A 105 -15.55 -2.43 19.89
N GLY A 106 -14.67 -3.23 20.46
CA GLY A 106 -14.99 -4.52 21.07
C GLY A 106 -14.85 -5.74 20.16
N TYR A 107 -14.40 -5.57 18.93
CA TYR A 107 -14.02 -6.71 18.08
C TYR A 107 -12.72 -7.34 18.60
N LYS A 108 -12.61 -8.64 18.45
CA LYS A 108 -11.33 -9.35 18.60
C LYS A 108 -10.62 -9.38 17.25
N THR A 109 -9.40 -8.92 17.22
CA THR A 109 -8.64 -8.69 15.98
C THR A 109 -7.40 -9.55 15.93
N PHE A 110 -7.25 -10.31 14.88
CA PHE A 110 -6.14 -11.23 14.65
C PHE A 110 -5.48 -10.90 13.30
N LEU A 111 -4.19 -11.21 13.15
CA LEU A 111 -3.48 -10.97 11.91
C LEU A 111 -2.75 -12.23 11.42
N ILE A 112 -3.02 -12.59 10.18
CA ILE A 112 -2.20 -13.49 9.37
C ILE A 112 -1.36 -12.62 8.43
N ASN A 113 -0.06 -12.53 8.70
CA ASN A 113 0.87 -11.77 7.87
C ASN A 113 1.72 -12.73 7.05
N MET A 114 1.68 -12.60 5.75
CA MET A 114 2.34 -13.54 4.85
C MET A 114 3.86 -13.36 4.85
N GLU A 115 4.36 -12.14 5.11
CA GLU A 115 5.78 -11.81 5.27
C GLU A 115 6.20 -11.68 6.74
N SER A 116 7.50 -11.51 6.96
CA SER A 116 8.04 -11.08 8.26
C SER A 116 7.93 -9.58 8.42
N PHE A 117 7.72 -9.12 9.65
CA PHE A 117 7.81 -7.72 10.00
C PHE A 117 9.27 -7.28 10.21
N ASN A 118 9.54 -6.01 9.91
CA ASN A 118 10.71 -5.34 10.45
C ASN A 118 10.39 -4.70 11.81
N GLN A 119 11.42 -4.27 12.55
CA GLN A 119 11.23 -3.67 13.88
C GLN A 119 10.37 -2.38 13.85
N ASN A 120 10.42 -1.63 12.75
CA ASN A 120 9.68 -0.38 12.62
C ASN A 120 8.17 -0.60 12.47
N ASP A 121 7.74 -1.78 11.99
CA ASP A 121 6.33 -2.10 11.84
C ASP A 121 5.70 -2.53 13.19
N MET A 122 6.50 -3.10 14.12
CA MET A 122 6.00 -3.70 15.35
C MET A 122 5.32 -2.72 16.30
N GLU A 123 5.77 -1.47 16.39
CA GLU A 123 5.19 -0.48 17.30
C GLU A 123 3.70 -0.23 16.99
N LEU A 124 3.36 -0.08 15.72
CA LEU A 124 1.96 0.12 15.30
C LEU A 124 1.12 -1.15 15.45
N LEU A 125 1.72 -2.30 15.20
CA LEU A 125 1.03 -3.58 15.18
C LEU A 125 0.72 -4.13 16.58
N ALA A 126 1.62 -3.90 17.55
CA ALA A 126 1.51 -4.46 18.90
C ALA A 126 0.21 -4.10 19.65
N GLY A 127 -0.34 -2.93 19.39
CA GLY A 127 -1.61 -2.49 20.01
C GLY A 127 -2.87 -2.81 19.19
N SER A 128 -2.69 -3.20 17.92
CA SER A 128 -3.78 -3.30 16.96
C SER A 128 -4.39 -4.69 16.88
N PHE A 129 -3.66 -5.72 17.23
CA PHE A 129 -4.10 -7.11 17.16
C PHE A 129 -4.01 -7.83 18.51
N ASP A 130 -4.88 -8.80 18.74
CA ASP A 130 -4.86 -9.66 19.92
C ASP A 130 -3.80 -10.75 19.76
N GLU A 131 -3.62 -11.25 18.53
CA GLU A 131 -2.55 -12.20 18.19
C GLU A 131 -2.14 -12.01 16.72
N ILE A 132 -0.88 -12.30 16.43
CA ILE A 132 -0.28 -12.16 15.09
C ILE A 132 0.47 -13.45 14.76
N ILE A 133 0.18 -14.03 13.60
CA ILE A 133 1.01 -15.03 12.97
C ILE A 133 1.66 -14.47 11.71
N GLN A 134 2.94 -14.73 11.53
CA GLN A 134 3.72 -14.22 10.39
C GLN A 134 4.47 -15.34 9.68
N ASN A 135 5.04 -15.03 8.51
CA ASN A 135 5.73 -16.00 7.65
C ASN A 135 4.81 -17.09 7.09
N CYS A 136 3.59 -16.72 6.74
CA CYS A 136 2.59 -17.63 6.18
C CYS A 136 2.58 -17.63 4.66
N LEU A 137 3.73 -17.58 4.01
CA LEU A 137 3.89 -17.33 2.57
C LEU A 137 3.27 -18.37 1.64
N PHE A 138 2.95 -19.58 2.14
CA PHE A 138 2.48 -20.67 1.29
C PHE A 138 0.97 -20.86 1.36
N PHE A 139 0.29 -20.93 0.23
CA PHE A 139 -1.15 -21.20 0.16
C PHE A 139 -1.58 -22.48 0.87
N PRO A 140 -0.87 -23.62 0.77
CA PRO A 140 -1.22 -24.83 1.54
C PRO A 140 -1.20 -24.62 3.04
N PHE A 141 -0.29 -23.79 3.54
CA PHE A 141 -0.22 -23.45 4.96
C PHE A 141 -1.38 -22.54 5.38
N LEU A 142 -1.66 -21.50 4.57
CA LEU A 142 -2.83 -20.66 4.74
C LEU A 142 -4.12 -21.47 4.74
N LYS A 143 -4.28 -22.41 3.79
CA LYS A 143 -5.44 -23.32 3.73
C LYS A 143 -5.66 -24.08 5.02
N LYS A 144 -4.59 -24.60 5.62
CA LYS A 144 -4.68 -25.30 6.90
C LYS A 144 -5.25 -24.41 8.00
N ILE A 145 -4.81 -23.15 8.08
CA ILE A 145 -5.34 -22.21 9.06
C ILE A 145 -6.82 -21.93 8.76
N LEU A 146 -7.16 -21.55 7.53
CA LEU A 146 -8.53 -21.20 7.12
C LEU A 146 -9.53 -22.32 7.39
N ASN A 147 -9.16 -23.58 7.13
CA ASN A 147 -10.00 -24.75 7.39
C ASN A 147 -10.19 -25.05 8.89
N SER A 148 -9.40 -24.43 9.77
CA SER A 148 -9.40 -24.71 11.20
C SER A 148 -10.02 -23.61 12.05
N ILE A 149 -10.35 -22.45 11.45
CA ILE A 149 -10.92 -21.30 12.15
C ILE A 149 -12.23 -20.84 11.52
N THR A 150 -13.10 -20.23 12.32
CA THR A 150 -14.38 -19.68 11.87
C THR A 150 -14.61 -18.29 12.47
N PRO A 151 -13.84 -17.27 12.04
CA PRO A 151 -14.07 -15.90 12.51
C PRO A 151 -15.38 -15.34 11.95
N THR A 152 -15.88 -14.24 12.51
CA THR A 152 -17.02 -13.52 11.94
C THR A 152 -16.64 -12.96 10.57
N PHE A 153 -15.47 -12.35 10.48
CA PHE A 153 -14.96 -11.73 9.24
C PHE A 153 -13.51 -12.14 8.95
N TYR A 154 -13.24 -12.33 7.68
CA TYR A 154 -11.90 -12.13 7.12
C TYR A 154 -11.83 -10.74 6.50
N HIS A 155 -10.81 -9.96 6.86
CA HIS A 155 -10.50 -8.69 6.22
C HIS A 155 -9.18 -8.83 5.45
N VAL A 156 -9.26 -8.81 4.13
CA VAL A 156 -8.15 -9.16 3.24
C VAL A 156 -7.60 -7.92 2.57
N GLN A 157 -6.31 -7.68 2.76
CA GLN A 157 -5.59 -6.64 2.02
C GLN A 157 -5.38 -7.09 0.58
N SER A 158 -5.98 -6.36 -0.36
CA SER A 158 -5.93 -6.66 -1.78
C SER A 158 -5.28 -5.51 -2.55
N TRP A 159 -4.26 -5.81 -3.32
CA TRP A 159 -3.58 -4.87 -4.18
C TRP A 159 -2.98 -5.59 -5.39
N MET A 160 -2.53 -4.85 -6.38
CA MET A 160 -1.84 -5.34 -7.56
C MET A 160 -0.87 -6.47 -7.22
N TRP A 161 -0.97 -7.58 -7.89
CA TRP A 161 -0.21 -8.85 -7.74
C TRP A 161 -0.55 -9.70 -6.50
N ASN A 162 -1.57 -9.32 -5.72
CA ASN A 162 -1.98 -10.03 -4.52
C ASN A 162 -3.43 -10.55 -4.54
N TYR A 163 -4.16 -10.36 -5.63
CA TYR A 163 -5.57 -10.75 -5.70
C TYR A 163 -5.78 -12.26 -5.62
N SER A 164 -4.77 -13.05 -6.02
CA SER A 164 -4.81 -14.51 -5.83
C SER A 164 -5.00 -14.93 -4.37
N MET A 165 -4.44 -14.17 -3.42
CA MET A 165 -4.67 -14.39 -1.98
C MET A 165 -6.13 -14.10 -1.61
N GLY A 166 -6.69 -12.99 -2.06
CA GLY A 166 -8.10 -12.65 -1.81
C GLY A 166 -9.05 -13.70 -2.36
N LYS A 167 -8.84 -14.14 -3.61
CA LYS A 167 -9.60 -15.25 -4.19
C LYS A 167 -9.49 -16.52 -3.37
N PHE A 168 -8.28 -16.91 -2.97
CA PHE A 168 -8.04 -18.11 -2.20
C PHE A 168 -8.78 -18.10 -0.84
N ILE A 169 -8.81 -16.95 -0.16
CA ILE A 169 -9.54 -16.80 1.10
C ILE A 169 -11.05 -16.92 0.89
N ILE A 170 -11.59 -16.28 -0.14
CA ILE A 170 -13.02 -16.39 -0.48
C ILE A 170 -13.41 -17.85 -0.74
N GLU A 171 -12.61 -18.60 -1.48
CA GLU A 171 -12.85 -20.01 -1.77
C GLU A 171 -12.75 -20.93 -0.55
N ASN A 172 -12.04 -20.51 0.52
CA ASN A 172 -11.80 -21.30 1.72
C ASN A 172 -12.38 -20.69 3.01
N LYS A 173 -13.25 -19.69 2.91
CA LYS A 173 -13.79 -18.90 4.04
C LYS A 173 -14.77 -19.64 4.95
N GLY A 174 -15.27 -20.80 4.53
CA GLY A 174 -16.38 -21.48 5.22
C GLY A 174 -17.61 -20.59 5.29
N ILE A 175 -18.16 -20.44 6.50
CA ILE A 175 -19.35 -19.59 6.77
C ILE A 175 -19.01 -18.12 7.05
N SER A 176 -17.74 -17.78 7.18
CA SER A 176 -17.30 -16.42 7.50
C SER A 176 -17.56 -15.46 6.34
N LYS A 177 -17.74 -14.19 6.67
CA LYS A 177 -17.84 -13.11 5.67
C LYS A 177 -16.45 -12.64 5.26
N VAL A 178 -16.28 -12.23 4.00
CA VAL A 178 -15.00 -11.68 3.50
C VAL A 178 -15.17 -10.25 3.04
N ILE A 179 -14.37 -9.39 3.63
CA ILE A 179 -14.19 -8.00 3.23
C ILE A 179 -12.83 -7.91 2.53
N ASN A 180 -12.81 -7.44 1.28
CA ASN A 180 -11.57 -7.14 0.58
C ASN A 180 -11.32 -5.63 0.59
N GLU A 181 -10.14 -5.24 1.08
CA GLU A 181 -9.68 -3.86 1.09
C GLU A 181 -8.72 -3.64 -0.07
N PHE A 182 -9.15 -2.83 -1.05
CA PHE A 182 -8.36 -2.53 -2.24
C PHE A 182 -7.44 -1.32 -2.03
N TYR A 183 -6.14 -1.55 -2.20
CA TYR A 183 -5.13 -0.49 -2.22
C TYR A 183 -4.92 0.04 -3.64
N ASP A 184 -4.28 -0.74 -4.50
CA ASP A 184 -4.11 -0.41 -5.91
C ASP A 184 -4.90 -1.44 -6.73
N VAL A 185 -5.88 -0.99 -7.49
CA VAL A 185 -6.72 -1.86 -8.34
C VAL A 185 -6.05 -2.00 -9.69
N THR A 186 -5.65 -3.22 -10.06
CA THR A 186 -4.84 -3.48 -11.25
C THR A 186 -5.49 -2.95 -12.52
N GLY A 187 -6.76 -3.23 -12.74
CA GLY A 187 -7.46 -2.77 -13.92
C GLY A 187 -7.90 -1.30 -13.87
N MET A 188 -7.78 -0.61 -12.71
CA MET A 188 -7.88 0.84 -12.61
C MET A 188 -6.51 1.51 -12.76
N TYR A 189 -5.43 0.78 -12.48
CA TYR A 189 -4.09 1.33 -12.52
C TYR A 189 -3.62 1.58 -13.95
N ALA A 190 -3.72 0.57 -14.81
CA ALA A 190 -3.40 0.66 -16.23
C ALA A 190 -4.14 -0.41 -17.03
N ASP A 191 -4.26 -0.23 -18.35
CA ASP A 191 -4.80 -1.23 -19.24
C ASP A 191 -3.93 -2.48 -19.28
N SER A 192 -4.55 -3.66 -19.45
CA SER A 192 -3.85 -4.96 -19.43
C SER A 192 -2.70 -5.04 -20.45
N GLU A 193 -2.87 -4.53 -21.65
CA GLU A 193 -1.83 -4.51 -22.68
C GLU A 193 -0.62 -3.68 -22.25
N LYS A 194 -0.85 -2.53 -21.60
CA LYS A 194 0.23 -1.70 -21.06
C LYS A 194 0.92 -2.33 -19.87
N LEU A 195 0.18 -3.07 -19.04
CA LEU A 195 0.77 -3.86 -17.96
C LEU A 195 1.65 -4.99 -18.50
N LYS A 196 1.20 -5.71 -19.53
CA LYS A 196 1.94 -6.80 -20.18
C LYS A 196 3.22 -6.35 -20.88
N LEU A 197 3.34 -5.07 -21.24
CA LEU A 197 4.63 -4.53 -21.71
C LEU A 197 5.72 -4.52 -20.62
N ASN A 198 5.35 -4.62 -19.35
CA ASN A 198 6.26 -4.48 -18.21
C ASN A 198 6.26 -5.68 -17.26
N PHE A 199 5.24 -6.55 -17.37
CA PHE A 199 5.05 -7.69 -16.49
C PHE A 199 4.69 -8.93 -17.30
N TRP A 200 4.86 -10.09 -16.73
CA TRP A 200 4.46 -11.35 -17.38
C TRP A 200 2.97 -11.40 -17.67
N ASP A 201 2.62 -11.80 -18.86
CA ASP A 201 1.24 -11.94 -19.30
C ASP A 201 0.42 -12.82 -18.35
N GLN A 202 0.97 -13.97 -17.94
CA GLN A 202 0.28 -14.90 -17.03
C GLN A 202 0.01 -14.29 -15.65
N ILE A 203 0.91 -13.45 -15.15
CA ILE A 203 0.72 -12.76 -13.86
C ILE A 203 -0.33 -11.66 -14.01
N VAL A 204 -0.30 -10.91 -15.09
CA VAL A 204 -1.31 -9.86 -15.37
C VAL A 204 -2.69 -10.49 -15.52
N ASP A 205 -2.81 -11.54 -16.32
CA ASP A 205 -4.09 -12.23 -16.57
C ASP A 205 -4.63 -12.86 -15.29
N LEU A 206 -3.79 -13.56 -14.52
CA LEU A 206 -4.16 -14.13 -13.23
C LEU A 206 -4.66 -13.05 -12.26
N ASP A 207 -3.95 -11.93 -12.17
CA ASP A 207 -4.28 -10.86 -11.23
C ASP A 207 -5.62 -10.21 -11.59
N LEU A 208 -5.86 -9.95 -12.89
CA LEU A 208 -7.14 -9.41 -13.38
C LEU A 208 -8.30 -10.40 -13.22
N ASP A 209 -8.09 -11.69 -13.44
CA ASP A 209 -9.10 -12.72 -13.20
C ASP A 209 -9.44 -12.85 -11.72
N CYS A 210 -8.43 -12.77 -10.84
CA CYS A 210 -8.63 -12.79 -9.42
C CYS A 210 -9.30 -11.50 -8.92
N GLU A 211 -8.93 -10.33 -9.48
CA GLU A 211 -9.59 -9.05 -9.19
C GLU A 211 -11.09 -9.13 -9.51
N LYS A 212 -11.43 -9.58 -10.72
CA LYS A 212 -12.83 -9.81 -11.11
C LYS A 212 -13.54 -10.74 -10.14
N PHE A 213 -12.95 -11.88 -9.82
CA PHE A 213 -13.52 -12.85 -8.90
C PHE A 213 -13.80 -12.24 -7.51
N ILE A 214 -12.89 -11.41 -7.00
CA ILE A 214 -13.05 -10.71 -5.73
C ILE A 214 -14.22 -9.74 -5.79
N PHE A 215 -14.35 -8.95 -6.85
CA PHE A 215 -15.49 -8.05 -7.03
C PHE A 215 -16.82 -8.80 -7.04
N GLU A 216 -16.87 -9.97 -7.67
CA GLU A 216 -18.09 -10.77 -7.79
C GLU A 216 -18.47 -11.50 -6.49
N ASN A 217 -17.50 -11.91 -5.67
CA ASN A 217 -17.69 -12.88 -4.59
C ASN A 217 -17.40 -12.37 -3.17
N SER A 218 -16.90 -11.13 -2.98
CA SER A 218 -16.74 -10.54 -1.66
C SER A 218 -18.09 -10.20 -1.01
N ASP A 219 -18.19 -10.31 0.30
CA ASP A 219 -19.35 -9.85 1.06
C ASP A 219 -19.33 -8.32 1.23
N GLY A 220 -18.14 -7.72 1.30
CA GLY A 220 -17.92 -6.28 1.36
C GLY A 220 -16.61 -5.87 0.70
N ILE A 221 -16.55 -4.62 0.25
CA ILE A 221 -15.37 -4.03 -0.37
C ILE A 221 -15.06 -2.69 0.30
N ILE A 222 -13.83 -2.53 0.73
CA ILE A 222 -13.26 -1.24 1.19
C ILE A 222 -12.25 -0.79 0.14
N HIS A 223 -12.21 0.51 -0.14
CA HIS A 223 -11.25 1.07 -1.10
C HIS A 223 -10.84 2.50 -0.76
N ARG A 224 -9.79 3.00 -1.43
CA ARG A 224 -9.22 4.34 -1.24
C ARG A 224 -9.37 5.28 -2.44
N TYR A 225 -10.03 4.82 -3.47
CA TYR A 225 -10.33 5.66 -4.62
C TYR A 225 -11.50 6.60 -4.33
N LYS A 226 -11.66 7.65 -5.11
CA LYS A 226 -12.88 8.46 -5.08
C LYS A 226 -14.09 7.59 -5.36
N GLN A 227 -15.10 7.66 -4.51
CA GLN A 227 -16.24 6.74 -4.51
C GLN A 227 -16.94 6.61 -5.87
N ASP A 228 -17.23 7.73 -6.53
CA ASP A 228 -17.89 7.74 -7.83
C ASP A 228 -17.05 7.09 -8.94
N ILE A 229 -15.74 7.31 -8.92
CA ILE A 229 -14.79 6.73 -9.86
C ILE A 229 -14.65 5.22 -9.63
N PHE A 230 -14.56 4.78 -8.39
CA PHE A 230 -14.50 3.36 -8.06
C PHE A 230 -15.81 2.65 -8.43
N LEU A 231 -16.97 3.24 -8.14
CA LEU A 231 -18.25 2.69 -8.53
C LEU A 231 -18.42 2.59 -10.05
N LYS A 232 -17.95 3.58 -10.81
CA LYS A 232 -17.94 3.52 -12.28
C LYS A 232 -17.14 2.32 -12.79
N TYR A 233 -15.99 2.04 -12.17
CA TYR A 233 -15.17 0.88 -12.52
C TYR A 233 -15.83 -0.43 -12.11
N SER A 234 -16.28 -0.55 -10.86
CA SER A 234 -16.80 -1.79 -10.28
C SER A 234 -18.13 -2.27 -10.90
N LYS A 235 -18.91 -1.37 -11.51
CA LYS A 235 -20.19 -1.69 -12.18
C LYS A 235 -20.07 -2.78 -13.22
N LYS A 236 -18.91 -2.95 -13.85
CA LYS A 236 -18.69 -4.01 -14.83
C LYS A 236 -18.63 -5.42 -14.21
N TYR A 237 -18.43 -5.52 -12.90
CA TYR A 237 -18.28 -6.79 -12.19
C TYR A 237 -19.42 -7.05 -11.21
N CYS A 238 -19.88 -6.01 -10.48
CA CYS A 238 -20.92 -6.16 -9.47
C CYS A 238 -21.82 -4.91 -9.41
N SER A 239 -23.12 -5.14 -9.31
CA SER A 239 -24.13 -4.05 -9.28
C SER A 239 -24.60 -3.66 -7.89
N THR A 240 -24.39 -4.50 -6.86
CA THR A 240 -25.11 -4.40 -5.58
C THR A 240 -24.28 -4.69 -4.34
N LYS A 241 -22.97 -4.57 -4.42
CA LYS A 241 -22.11 -4.90 -3.27
C LYS A 241 -22.06 -3.75 -2.28
N ASN A 242 -21.83 -4.10 -1.03
CA ASN A 242 -21.44 -3.17 0.00
C ASN A 242 -20.04 -2.65 -0.32
N ILE A 243 -19.97 -1.46 -0.92
CA ILE A 243 -18.72 -0.81 -1.34
C ILE A 243 -18.56 0.47 -0.54
N PHE A 244 -17.45 0.58 0.15
CA PHE A 244 -17.20 1.64 1.12
C PHE A 244 -15.83 2.29 0.90
N GLU A 245 -15.84 3.60 0.68
CA GLU A 245 -14.60 4.39 0.64
C GLU A 245 -14.11 4.65 2.06
N PHE A 246 -12.91 4.19 2.38
CA PHE A 246 -12.26 4.49 3.65
C PHE A 246 -10.79 4.81 3.44
N GLN A 247 -10.36 5.95 3.97
CA GLN A 247 -9.00 6.47 3.77
C GLN A 247 -8.11 6.18 4.99
N GLN A 248 -6.79 6.37 4.81
CA GLN A 248 -5.84 6.28 5.92
C GLN A 248 -5.96 7.50 6.85
N TYR A 249 -7.11 7.70 7.47
CA TYR A 249 -7.35 8.85 8.33
C TYR A 249 -6.31 8.99 9.43
N PRO A 250 -5.90 10.25 9.79
CA PRO A 250 -4.91 10.49 10.82
C PRO A 250 -5.30 9.89 12.18
N LEU A 251 -4.33 9.26 12.85
CA LEU A 251 -4.49 8.69 14.19
C LEU A 251 -4.13 9.71 15.27
N THR A 252 -3.01 10.41 15.07
CA THR A 252 -2.46 11.44 15.96
C THR A 252 -2.35 12.77 15.22
N PHE A 253 -1.99 13.82 15.92
CA PHE A 253 -1.75 15.11 15.30
C PHE A 253 -0.53 15.80 15.92
N HIS A 254 0.41 16.13 15.06
CA HIS A 254 1.62 16.89 15.45
C HIS A 254 1.68 18.15 14.58
N GLN A 255 1.96 19.27 15.17
CA GLN A 255 2.10 20.50 14.40
C GLN A 255 3.12 21.41 15.05
N LYS A 256 4.09 21.88 14.26
CA LYS A 256 5.02 22.95 14.63
C LYS A 256 4.91 24.06 13.61
N ILE A 257 4.95 25.28 14.08
CA ILE A 257 4.88 26.46 13.22
C ILE A 257 6.28 27.02 13.06
N ASN A 258 6.77 26.97 11.82
CA ASN A 258 8.03 27.57 11.43
C ASN A 258 7.73 28.80 10.54
N LYS A 259 8.61 29.79 10.60
CA LYS A 259 8.48 30.99 9.76
C LYS A 259 9.11 30.81 8.38
N SER A 260 9.99 29.83 8.22
CA SER A 260 10.55 29.45 6.92
C SER A 260 9.45 28.88 6.03
N LYS A 261 9.54 29.05 4.74
CA LYS A 261 8.65 28.42 3.75
C LYS A 261 9.45 27.57 2.76
N ARG A 262 10.67 27.15 3.16
CA ARG A 262 11.65 26.56 2.24
C ARG A 262 11.97 25.11 2.53
N ARG A 263 11.63 24.59 3.71
CA ARG A 263 11.94 23.21 4.10
C ARG A 263 10.81 22.27 3.74
N LEU A 264 11.05 21.47 2.73
CA LEU A 264 10.09 20.51 2.20
C LEU A 264 10.45 19.11 2.67
N VAL A 265 9.45 18.26 2.89
CA VAL A 265 9.66 16.86 3.26
C VAL A 265 8.89 15.90 2.35
N TYR A 266 9.54 14.80 2.00
CA TYR A 266 8.94 13.66 1.34
C TYR A 266 9.14 12.41 2.17
N CYS A 267 8.13 11.56 2.28
CA CYS A 267 8.26 10.22 2.85
C CYS A 267 7.71 9.17 1.90
N GLY A 268 8.42 8.06 1.74
CA GLY A 268 7.96 6.93 0.92
C GLY A 268 9.04 6.32 0.04
N THR A 269 8.60 5.46 -0.87
CA THR A 269 9.44 4.90 -1.93
C THR A 269 9.67 5.90 -3.04
N MET A 270 10.80 5.80 -3.73
CA MET A 270 11.16 6.64 -4.86
C MET A 270 11.65 5.78 -6.02
N ILE A 271 11.22 6.12 -7.23
CA ILE A 271 11.59 5.44 -8.47
C ILE A 271 12.27 6.44 -9.39
N GLY A 272 13.42 6.09 -9.94
CA GLY A 272 14.20 6.99 -10.76
C GLY A 272 13.70 7.10 -12.21
N PRO A 273 14.04 8.20 -12.90
CA PRO A 273 13.62 8.44 -14.28
C PRO A 273 14.24 7.46 -15.28
N ASN A 274 15.40 6.91 -14.96
CA ASN A 274 16.18 6.01 -15.81
C ASN A 274 16.22 4.59 -15.23
N ASP A 275 15.28 4.24 -14.38
CA ASP A 275 15.16 2.88 -13.89
C ASP A 275 14.55 2.01 -14.99
N GLU A 276 15.39 1.20 -15.66
CA GLU A 276 14.93 0.27 -16.70
C GLU A 276 13.92 -0.75 -16.15
N LYS A 277 14.00 -1.04 -14.84
CA LYS A 277 13.09 -1.98 -14.18
C LYS A 277 11.72 -1.37 -13.86
N HIS A 278 11.66 -0.04 -13.79
CA HIS A 278 10.44 0.69 -13.44
C HIS A 278 10.22 1.83 -14.45
N PRO A 279 9.67 1.52 -15.62
CA PRO A 279 9.52 2.51 -16.67
C PRO A 279 8.67 3.69 -16.20
N ARG A 280 9.17 4.89 -16.44
CA ARG A 280 8.56 6.17 -16.05
C ARG A 280 7.06 6.26 -16.39
N LYS A 281 6.67 5.65 -17.50
CA LYS A 281 5.29 5.66 -17.98
C LYS A 281 4.30 4.97 -17.05
N LEU A 282 4.78 4.00 -16.25
CA LEU A 282 3.93 3.17 -15.38
C LEU A 282 3.90 3.65 -13.94
N PHE A 283 4.90 4.43 -13.49
CA PHE A 283 4.99 4.81 -12.07
C PHE A 283 4.85 6.32 -11.88
N PRO A 284 3.88 6.77 -11.05
CA PRO A 284 3.64 8.19 -10.80
C PRO A 284 4.86 8.93 -10.26
N THR A 285 5.70 8.22 -9.50
CA THR A 285 6.88 8.80 -8.83
C THR A 285 8.11 8.94 -9.74
N ALA A 286 8.06 8.43 -10.95
CA ALA A 286 9.23 8.44 -11.85
C ALA A 286 9.71 9.86 -12.26
N GLY A 287 8.82 10.86 -12.20
CA GLY A 287 9.17 12.27 -12.47
C GLY A 287 9.57 13.07 -11.24
N MET A 288 9.82 12.44 -10.08
CA MET A 288 10.16 13.17 -8.84
C MET A 288 11.56 13.78 -8.89
N SER A 289 12.53 13.12 -9.49
CA SER A 289 13.89 13.65 -9.61
C SER A 289 13.92 15.00 -10.30
N GLU A 290 13.20 15.14 -11.41
CA GLU A 290 13.07 16.39 -12.14
C GLU A 290 12.34 17.45 -11.30
N ALA A 291 11.26 17.06 -10.61
CA ALA A 291 10.54 17.97 -9.73
C ALA A 291 11.45 18.49 -8.60
N PHE A 292 12.28 17.61 -8.02
CA PHE A 292 13.20 17.99 -6.96
C PHE A 292 14.31 18.93 -7.48
N GLU A 293 14.89 18.65 -8.64
CA GLU A 293 15.86 19.59 -9.24
C GLU A 293 15.25 20.96 -9.49
N LEU A 294 14.03 21.02 -10.02
CA LEU A 294 13.31 22.29 -10.22
C LEU A 294 13.03 23.02 -8.90
N LEU A 295 12.72 22.32 -7.81
CA LEU A 295 12.52 22.93 -6.50
C LEU A 295 13.85 23.41 -5.89
N ILE A 296 14.90 22.64 -5.98
CA ILE A 296 16.25 22.99 -5.49
C ILE A 296 16.76 24.24 -6.22
N SER A 297 16.55 24.34 -7.53
CA SER A 297 16.94 25.52 -8.31
C SER A 297 16.22 26.80 -7.88
N GLN A 298 15.11 26.67 -7.13
CA GLN A 298 14.35 27.77 -6.52
C GLN A 298 14.71 27.98 -5.04
N ASP A 299 15.80 27.39 -4.54
CA ASP A 299 16.31 27.55 -3.18
C ASP A 299 15.42 26.87 -2.08
N PHE A 300 14.77 25.76 -2.45
CA PHE A 300 14.11 24.90 -1.47
C PHE A 300 15.07 23.83 -0.91
N GLU A 301 14.92 23.53 0.36
CA GLU A 301 15.57 22.40 1.03
C GLU A 301 14.63 21.19 1.03
N ILE A 302 15.05 20.09 0.42
CA ILE A 302 14.27 18.86 0.32
C ILE A 302 14.84 17.81 1.26
N ASN A 303 14.01 17.29 2.14
CA ASN A 303 14.33 16.26 3.10
C ASN A 303 13.53 14.99 2.80
N VAL A 304 14.21 13.86 2.65
CA VAL A 304 13.61 12.60 2.20
C VAL A 304 13.75 11.54 3.27
N TYR A 305 12.62 10.97 3.70
CA TYR A 305 12.55 9.78 4.54
C TYR A 305 12.13 8.60 3.66
N LEU A 306 13.09 7.73 3.32
CA LEU A 306 12.85 6.61 2.43
C LEU A 306 12.12 5.48 3.16
N ALA A 307 11.05 4.96 2.56
CA ALA A 307 10.38 3.76 3.05
C ALA A 307 11.16 2.52 2.61
N LEU A 308 11.75 1.83 3.58
CA LEU A 308 12.44 0.56 3.36
C LEU A 308 11.44 -0.58 3.50
N ASN A 309 11.22 -1.32 2.43
CA ASN A 309 10.33 -2.47 2.41
C ASN A 309 11.12 -3.77 2.66
N GLY A 310 10.71 -4.55 3.68
CA GLY A 310 11.33 -5.85 3.96
C GLY A 310 12.84 -5.74 4.24
N SER A 311 13.64 -6.44 3.45
CA SER A 311 15.11 -6.46 3.56
C SER A 311 15.83 -5.32 2.85
N MET A 312 15.11 -4.37 2.25
CA MET A 312 15.71 -3.24 1.52
C MET A 312 16.59 -2.40 2.42
N LYS A 313 17.73 -1.97 1.86
CA LYS A 313 18.65 -1.00 2.47
C LYS A 313 18.60 0.30 1.68
N ILE A 314 19.07 1.38 2.30
CA ILE A 314 19.17 2.69 1.60
C ILE A 314 20.02 2.55 0.33
N SER A 315 21.07 1.71 0.35
CA SER A 315 21.90 1.42 -0.83
C SER A 315 21.17 0.78 -2.01
N ASP A 316 20.00 0.21 -1.78
CA ASP A 316 19.21 -0.48 -2.81
C ASP A 316 18.33 0.50 -3.61
N PHE A 317 18.28 1.76 -3.18
CA PHE A 317 17.60 2.80 -3.93
C PHE A 317 18.40 3.28 -5.13
N ASN A 318 17.69 3.87 -6.06
CA ASN A 318 18.25 4.34 -7.32
C ASN A 318 19.41 5.32 -7.13
N LYS A 319 20.42 5.16 -7.95
CA LYS A 319 21.64 5.95 -7.97
C LYS A 319 21.38 7.45 -8.04
N TRP A 320 20.37 7.89 -8.76
CA TRP A 320 20.01 9.31 -8.92
C TRP A 320 19.74 10.04 -7.59
N ILE A 321 19.25 9.34 -6.55
CA ILE A 321 19.01 9.94 -5.23
C ILE A 321 20.32 10.37 -4.59
N PHE A 322 21.36 9.53 -4.73
CA PHE A 322 22.70 9.83 -4.21
C PHE A 322 23.40 10.88 -5.07
N GLU A 323 23.26 10.82 -6.38
CA GLU A 323 23.78 11.83 -7.30
C GLU A 323 23.17 13.22 -7.00
N LEU A 324 21.87 13.27 -6.72
CA LEU A 324 21.19 14.52 -6.33
C LEU A 324 21.74 15.05 -4.99
N LYS A 325 21.99 14.16 -4.02
CA LYS A 325 22.60 14.53 -2.74
C LYS A 325 24.03 15.07 -2.90
N GLU A 326 24.84 14.42 -3.75
CA GLU A 326 26.21 14.86 -4.02
C GLU A 326 26.23 16.21 -4.76
N LYS A 327 25.33 16.40 -5.72
CA LYS A 327 25.19 17.65 -6.49
C LYS A 327 24.68 18.82 -5.65
N HIS A 328 23.80 18.56 -4.66
CA HIS A 328 23.14 19.58 -3.87
C HIS A 328 23.17 19.32 -2.36
N PRO A 329 24.35 19.19 -1.73
CA PRO A 329 24.50 18.73 -0.35
C PRO A 329 23.86 19.65 0.70
N SER A 330 23.69 20.93 0.39
CA SER A 330 23.01 21.90 1.27
C SER A 330 21.49 21.89 1.14
N HIS A 331 20.94 21.41 0.01
CA HIS A 331 19.53 21.51 -0.32
C HIS A 331 18.82 20.15 -0.39
N PHE A 332 19.57 19.04 -0.42
CA PHE A 332 18.97 17.71 -0.49
C PHE A 332 19.56 16.79 0.57
N ARG A 333 18.68 16.25 1.44
CA ARG A 333 19.07 15.38 2.55
C ARG A 333 18.27 14.10 2.55
N ILE A 334 18.97 12.99 2.78
CA ILE A 334 18.38 11.66 2.96
C ILE A 334 18.48 11.30 4.44
N HIS A 335 17.37 10.98 5.05
CA HIS A 335 17.26 10.59 6.45
C HIS A 335 17.06 9.08 6.61
N ASN A 336 17.42 8.57 7.77
CA ASN A 336 17.15 7.19 8.12
C ASN A 336 15.64 6.94 8.22
N THR A 337 15.24 5.71 7.93
CA THR A 337 13.86 5.24 8.15
C THR A 337 13.51 5.31 9.64
N LEU A 338 12.34 5.77 9.94
CA LEU A 338 11.81 5.88 11.30
C LEU A 338 10.50 5.08 11.43
N PRO A 339 10.17 4.58 12.63
CA PRO A 339 8.82 4.14 12.94
C PRO A 339 7.81 5.25 12.65
N ILE A 340 6.59 4.87 12.24
CA ILE A 340 5.60 5.84 11.74
C ILE A 340 5.28 6.95 12.76
N SER A 341 5.21 6.64 14.04
CA SER A 341 4.96 7.62 15.10
C SER A 341 6.06 8.69 15.17
N LYS A 342 7.32 8.25 15.16
CA LYS A 342 8.48 9.15 15.17
C LYS A 342 8.63 9.90 13.85
N LEU A 343 8.30 9.25 12.73
CA LEU A 343 8.33 9.89 11.41
C LEU A 343 7.36 11.06 11.36
N VAL A 344 6.13 10.88 11.84
CA VAL A 344 5.11 11.92 11.87
C VAL A 344 5.56 13.10 12.76
N GLU A 345 6.13 12.82 13.93
CA GLU A 345 6.68 13.84 14.81
C GLU A 345 7.83 14.63 14.14
N GLU A 346 8.80 13.94 13.56
CA GLU A 346 9.91 14.56 12.84
C GLU A 346 9.44 15.40 11.65
N MET A 347 8.52 14.87 10.85
CA MET A 347 7.96 15.63 9.72
C MET A 347 7.27 16.92 10.15
N SER A 348 6.70 17.00 11.37
CA SER A 348 6.04 18.21 11.86
C SER A 348 6.95 19.46 11.91
N HIS A 349 8.26 19.27 11.86
CA HIS A 349 9.26 20.34 11.85
C HIS A 349 9.47 21.01 10.49
N TYR A 350 8.87 20.48 9.42
CA TYR A 350 9.00 21.05 8.08
C TYR A 350 7.89 22.06 7.77
N ASP A 351 8.01 22.70 6.62
CA ASP A 351 7.06 23.76 6.23
C ASP A 351 5.95 23.19 5.36
N PHE A 352 6.30 22.33 4.40
CA PHE A 352 5.38 21.64 3.51
C PHE A 352 5.80 20.19 3.29
N ALA A 353 4.81 19.36 3.04
CA ALA A 353 5.01 18.01 2.54
C ALA A 353 4.89 17.94 1.02
N LEU A 354 5.67 17.06 0.39
CA LEU A 354 5.71 16.90 -1.07
C LEU A 354 5.02 15.60 -1.51
N ASN A 355 4.13 15.74 -2.47
CA ASN A 355 3.69 14.65 -3.33
C ASN A 355 3.63 15.16 -4.78
N LEU A 356 4.80 15.50 -5.31
CA LEU A 356 4.96 16.25 -6.55
C LEU A 356 5.95 15.55 -7.47
N SER A 357 5.59 15.41 -8.74
CA SER A 357 6.42 14.85 -9.80
C SER A 357 6.13 15.54 -11.13
N VAL A 358 7.07 15.51 -12.06
CA VAL A 358 6.84 15.94 -13.44
C VAL A 358 6.06 14.83 -14.15
N ILE A 359 4.82 15.10 -14.51
CA ILE A 359 3.88 14.14 -15.09
C ILE A 359 3.65 14.47 -16.56
N ASP A 360 3.88 13.49 -17.42
CA ASP A 360 3.46 13.50 -18.81
C ASP A 360 2.25 12.58 -18.98
N LYS A 361 1.05 13.12 -18.76
CA LYS A 361 -0.20 12.36 -18.83
C LYS A 361 -0.42 11.72 -20.21
N LYS A 362 0.03 12.36 -21.28
CA LYS A 362 -0.18 11.86 -22.66
C LYS A 362 0.62 10.61 -22.96
N ASN A 363 1.82 10.52 -22.42
CA ASN A 363 2.71 9.36 -22.59
C ASN A 363 2.69 8.39 -21.40
N SER A 364 1.83 8.63 -20.40
CA SER A 364 1.66 7.72 -19.26
C SER A 364 0.93 6.45 -19.67
N TYR A 365 1.29 5.34 -19.02
CA TYR A 365 0.54 4.08 -19.08
C TYR A 365 -0.56 4.01 -18.03
N LEU A 366 -0.55 4.93 -17.07
CA LEU A 366 -1.61 5.02 -16.06
C LEU A 366 -2.95 5.33 -16.72
N SER A 367 -4.00 4.72 -16.21
CA SER A 367 -5.35 4.97 -16.67
C SER A 367 -5.90 6.31 -16.14
N ASP A 368 -6.97 6.79 -16.73
CA ASP A 368 -7.72 7.95 -16.22
C ASP A 368 -8.28 7.68 -14.81
N TYR A 369 -8.65 6.43 -14.47
CA TYR A 369 -9.09 6.08 -13.13
C TYR A 369 -8.04 6.40 -12.05
N THR A 370 -6.76 6.18 -12.34
CA THR A 370 -5.65 6.54 -11.43
C THR A 370 -5.53 8.05 -11.29
N PHE A 371 -5.60 8.80 -12.39
CA PHE A 371 -5.49 10.25 -12.35
C PHE A 371 -6.72 10.91 -11.69
N GLU A 372 -7.91 10.39 -11.92
CA GLU A 372 -9.16 10.98 -11.44
C GLU A 372 -9.51 10.53 -10.01
N GLY A 373 -9.23 9.28 -9.67
CA GLY A 373 -9.73 8.66 -8.44
C GLY A 373 -8.67 8.20 -7.45
N GLY A 374 -7.40 8.13 -7.84
CA GLY A 374 -6.33 7.62 -6.98
C GLY A 374 -6.02 8.53 -5.79
N MET A 375 -5.89 7.94 -4.59
CA MET A 375 -5.47 8.63 -3.38
C MET A 375 -4.17 8.03 -2.82
N GLY A 376 -3.14 8.85 -2.69
CA GLY A 376 -1.90 8.43 -2.06
C GLY A 376 -2.01 8.41 -0.53
N THR A 377 -1.64 7.30 0.11
CA THR A 377 -1.67 7.16 1.59
C THR A 377 -0.81 8.19 2.31
N LYS A 378 0.27 8.64 1.70
CA LYS A 378 1.17 9.68 2.22
C LYS A 378 0.46 10.98 2.58
N GLN A 379 -0.60 11.36 1.85
CA GLN A 379 -1.37 12.58 2.10
C GLN A 379 -1.84 12.63 3.56
N TYR A 380 -2.41 11.53 4.04
CA TYR A 380 -2.93 11.45 5.40
C TYR A 380 -1.81 11.42 6.46
N THR A 381 -0.67 10.82 6.14
CA THR A 381 0.53 10.87 7.01
C THR A 381 1.06 12.31 7.14
N TYR A 382 1.04 13.07 6.06
CA TYR A 382 1.41 14.49 6.07
C TYR A 382 0.45 15.34 6.89
N LEU A 383 -0.85 15.09 6.77
CA LEU A 383 -1.87 15.78 7.56
C LEU A 383 -1.77 15.43 9.05
N GLU A 384 -1.36 14.21 9.39
CA GLU A 384 -1.05 13.78 10.76
C GLU A 384 0.13 14.56 11.34
N ALA A 385 1.13 14.86 10.53
CA ALA A 385 2.26 15.72 10.88
C ALA A 385 1.92 17.23 10.89
N GLY A 386 0.67 17.60 10.63
CA GLY A 386 0.21 19.00 10.60
C GLY A 386 0.79 19.81 9.45
N LEU A 387 1.16 19.16 8.34
CA LEU A 387 1.81 19.78 7.21
C LEU A 387 0.84 20.13 6.09
N PRO A 388 0.89 21.37 5.58
CA PRO A 388 0.33 21.69 4.27
C PRO A 388 1.03 20.89 3.17
N ILE A 389 0.27 20.52 2.13
CA ILE A 389 0.74 19.61 1.09
C ILE A 389 0.93 20.34 -0.24
N ILE A 390 2.06 20.10 -0.91
CA ILE A 390 2.24 20.47 -2.31
C ILE A 390 2.09 19.21 -3.15
N THR A 391 1.10 19.20 -4.05
CA THR A 391 0.74 18.02 -4.85
C THR A 391 0.55 18.35 -6.33
N ASN A 392 0.47 17.31 -7.16
CA ASN A 392 0.14 17.47 -8.57
C ASN A 392 -1.36 17.68 -8.79
N LYS A 393 -1.67 18.62 -9.69
CA LYS A 393 -3.04 18.88 -10.12
C LYS A 393 -3.58 17.81 -11.07
N GLU A 394 -2.69 17.11 -11.75
CA GLU A 394 -3.00 16.00 -12.63
C GLU A 394 -3.68 14.82 -11.89
N TYR A 395 -3.48 14.68 -10.59
CA TYR A 395 -4.21 13.73 -9.73
C TYR A 395 -5.39 14.43 -9.07
N SER A 396 -6.53 14.42 -9.77
CA SER A 396 -7.69 15.24 -9.42
C SER A 396 -8.18 15.02 -7.99
N TYR A 397 -8.29 13.77 -7.53
CA TYR A 397 -8.80 13.50 -6.20
C TYR A 397 -7.86 13.98 -5.08
N MET A 398 -6.54 13.85 -5.28
CA MET A 398 -5.56 14.42 -4.33
C MET A 398 -5.56 15.95 -4.38
N SER A 399 -5.70 16.52 -5.56
CA SER A 399 -5.83 17.97 -5.75
C SER A 399 -7.09 18.51 -5.09
N ASP A 400 -8.24 17.85 -5.30
CA ASP A 400 -9.52 18.19 -4.66
C ASP A 400 -9.41 18.20 -3.12
N LEU A 401 -8.74 17.19 -2.55
CA LEU A 401 -8.47 17.15 -1.11
C LEU A 401 -7.75 18.40 -0.62
N VAL A 402 -6.69 18.81 -1.34
CA VAL A 402 -5.85 19.95 -0.97
C VAL A 402 -6.56 21.28 -1.18
N GLU A 403 -7.18 21.48 -2.35
CA GLU A 403 -7.82 22.75 -2.72
C GLU A 403 -9.11 23.00 -1.96
N ASN A 404 -10.01 22.01 -1.87
CA ASN A 404 -11.31 22.18 -1.20
C ASN A 404 -11.17 22.44 0.31
N ASN A 405 -10.14 21.87 0.93
CA ASN A 405 -9.86 22.08 2.35
C ASN A 405 -8.88 23.22 2.60
N LYS A 406 -8.33 23.84 1.56
CA LYS A 406 -7.29 24.90 1.65
C LYS A 406 -6.11 24.50 2.54
N ILE A 407 -5.64 23.25 2.34
CA ILE A 407 -4.58 22.63 3.17
C ILE A 407 -3.24 22.56 2.43
N GLY A 408 -3.04 23.33 1.37
CA GLY A 408 -1.79 23.29 0.63
C GLY A 408 -1.90 23.97 -0.74
N LEU A 409 -1.16 23.42 -1.69
CA LEU A 409 -1.04 23.94 -3.05
C LEU A 409 -1.06 22.79 -4.06
N SER A 410 -1.91 22.86 -5.06
CA SER A 410 -1.92 21.95 -6.20
C SER A 410 -1.32 22.63 -7.44
N LEU A 411 -0.38 21.95 -8.10
CA LEU A 411 0.37 22.46 -9.23
C LEU A 411 0.27 21.52 -10.44
N ASN A 412 0.07 22.09 -11.62
CA ASN A 412 0.38 21.35 -12.85
C ASN A 412 1.90 21.20 -13.00
N SER A 413 2.34 20.16 -13.67
CA SER A 413 3.78 19.86 -13.84
C SER A 413 4.56 21.04 -14.45
N ASN A 414 3.96 21.79 -15.36
CA ASN A 414 4.59 22.98 -15.96
C ASN A 414 4.68 24.20 -15.02
N GLN A 415 4.04 24.16 -13.86
CA GLN A 415 4.08 25.24 -12.86
C GLN A 415 5.15 24.99 -11.77
N ILE A 416 5.77 23.80 -11.74
CA ILE A 416 6.75 23.44 -10.70
C ILE A 416 7.92 24.43 -10.67
N SER A 417 8.35 24.95 -11.82
CA SER A 417 9.40 25.98 -11.92
C SER A 417 9.03 27.32 -11.28
N ASN A 418 7.77 27.54 -10.92
CA ASN A 418 7.26 28.75 -10.28
C ASN A 418 6.82 28.53 -8.83
N THR A 419 7.13 27.40 -8.24
CA THR A 419 6.66 27.00 -6.89
C THR A 419 7.02 28.04 -5.84
N LYS A 420 8.25 28.59 -5.86
CA LYS A 420 8.70 29.59 -4.89
C LYS A 420 7.77 30.82 -4.84
N LYS A 421 7.50 31.39 -6.00
CA LYS A 421 6.60 32.56 -6.11
C LYS A 421 5.20 32.26 -5.58
N LEU A 422 4.69 31.07 -5.87
CA LEU A 422 3.36 30.65 -5.40
C LEU A 422 3.34 30.45 -3.90
N VAL A 423 4.33 29.76 -3.34
CA VAL A 423 4.45 29.49 -1.88
C VAL A 423 4.68 30.79 -1.08
N GLU A 424 5.46 31.75 -1.59
CA GLU A 424 5.69 33.04 -0.94
C GLU A 424 4.39 33.83 -0.72
N ASN A 425 3.43 33.70 -1.61
CA ASN A 425 2.11 34.34 -1.51
C ASN A 425 1.14 33.63 -0.55
N LEU A 426 1.47 32.45 -0.05
CA LEU A 426 0.60 31.69 0.86
C LEU A 426 0.74 32.18 2.31
N ASN A 427 -0.34 32.21 3.04
CA ASN A 427 -0.34 32.38 4.49
C ASN A 427 -0.15 31.00 5.17
N ILE A 428 1.08 30.72 5.62
CA ILE A 428 1.41 29.44 6.23
C ILE A 428 0.62 29.16 7.54
N TYR A 429 0.30 30.19 8.29
CA TYR A 429 -0.51 30.06 9.52
C TYR A 429 -1.94 29.66 9.19
N GLU A 430 -2.52 30.25 8.18
CA GLU A 430 -3.86 29.88 7.69
C GLU A 430 -3.89 28.44 7.20
N LEU A 431 -2.91 28.05 6.36
CA LEU A 431 -2.80 26.67 5.88
C LEU A 431 -2.70 25.65 7.02
N LYS A 432 -1.85 25.93 7.99
CA LYS A 432 -1.68 25.03 9.16
C LYS A 432 -2.94 24.98 10.02
N ASN A 433 -3.65 26.08 10.19
CA ASN A 433 -4.94 26.07 10.87
C ASN A 433 -5.99 25.24 10.10
N ASN A 434 -6.00 25.31 8.79
CA ASN A 434 -6.88 24.50 7.96
C ASN A 434 -6.53 23.01 8.06
N VAL A 435 -5.24 22.64 8.10
CA VAL A 435 -4.80 21.26 8.35
C VAL A 435 -5.30 20.77 9.71
N LYS A 436 -5.20 21.60 10.76
CA LYS A 436 -5.72 21.27 12.09
C LYS A 436 -7.24 21.05 12.06
N LYS A 437 -7.98 21.96 11.40
CA LYS A 437 -9.42 21.82 11.24
C LYS A 437 -9.78 20.53 10.48
N PHE A 438 -9.06 20.24 9.40
CA PHE A 438 -9.24 18.99 8.65
C PHE A 438 -9.04 17.77 9.56
N TYR A 439 -7.96 17.74 10.35
CA TYR A 439 -7.74 16.67 11.31
C TYR A 439 -8.87 16.54 12.31
N ASP A 440 -9.30 17.66 12.91
CA ASP A 440 -10.38 17.66 13.91
C ASP A 440 -11.69 17.09 13.34
N GLU A 441 -11.95 17.25 12.05
CA GLU A 441 -13.15 16.76 11.38
C GLU A 441 -12.99 15.34 10.79
N ASN A 442 -11.77 14.94 10.41
CA ASN A 442 -11.49 13.73 9.63
C ASN A 442 -10.43 12.81 10.25
N ASN A 443 -10.28 12.77 11.57
CA ASN A 443 -9.44 11.76 12.20
C ASN A 443 -10.13 10.40 12.26
N ILE A 444 -9.33 9.35 12.49
CA ILE A 444 -9.81 7.96 12.47
C ILE A 444 -10.91 7.70 13.51
N TRP A 445 -10.89 8.40 14.65
CA TRP A 445 -11.89 8.21 15.71
C TRP A 445 -13.28 8.70 15.31
N LYS A 446 -13.33 9.78 14.54
CA LYS A 446 -14.60 10.30 13.98
C LYS A 446 -15.09 9.45 12.82
N LYS A 447 -14.19 9.11 11.89
CA LYS A 447 -14.51 8.31 10.71
C LYS A 447 -14.74 6.83 11.01
N GLY A 448 -14.23 6.36 12.12
CA GLY A 448 -14.36 4.97 12.53
C GLY A 448 -15.79 4.52 12.84
N LYS A 449 -16.71 5.46 13.13
CA LYS A 449 -18.15 5.11 13.24
C LYS A 449 -18.74 4.64 11.91
N GLU A 450 -18.24 5.18 10.81
CA GLU A 450 -18.65 4.79 9.46
C GLU A 450 -18.13 3.38 9.12
N LEU A 451 -16.87 3.09 9.49
CA LEU A 451 -16.30 1.76 9.34
C LEU A 451 -17.04 0.71 10.18
N GLU A 452 -17.34 1.01 11.44
CA GLU A 452 -18.13 0.13 12.32
C GLU A 452 -19.52 -0.18 11.73
N LYS A 453 -20.21 0.85 11.21
CA LYS A 453 -21.51 0.67 10.53
C LYS A 453 -21.39 -0.22 9.30
N PHE A 454 -20.30 -0.06 8.52
CA PHE A 454 -20.05 -0.92 7.37
C PHE A 454 -19.93 -2.39 7.77
N TYR A 455 -19.14 -2.71 8.80
CA TYR A 455 -19.04 -4.08 9.31
C TYR A 455 -20.39 -4.60 9.80
N SER A 456 -21.12 -3.80 10.58
CA SER A 456 -22.44 -4.19 11.10
C SER A 456 -23.49 -4.41 10.00
N SER A 457 -23.35 -3.74 8.86
CA SER A 457 -24.27 -3.93 7.72
C SER A 457 -24.08 -5.26 6.99
N LEU A 458 -22.95 -5.92 7.21
CA LEU A 458 -22.60 -7.20 6.60
C LEU A 458 -23.03 -8.41 7.47
N GLU A 459 -23.35 -8.20 8.73
CA GLU A 459 -23.83 -9.25 9.65
C GLU A 459 -25.24 -9.72 9.31
#